data_2b96d2cefc8ed314204ba76f32795b39
#
_entry.id   2b96d2cefc8ed314204ba76f32795b39
#
_cell.length_a   1.000
_cell.length_b   1.000
_cell.length_c   1.000
_cell.angle_alpha   90.00
_cell.angle_beta   90.00
_cell.angle_gamma   90.00
#
_symmetry.space_group_name_H-M   'P 1'
#
loop_
_entity.id
_entity.type
_entity.pdbx_description
1 polymer ?
#
loop_
_entity_poly.entity_id
_entity_poly.type
_entity_poly.pdbx_seq_one_letter_code
_entity_poly.pdbx_strand_id
1 'polypeptide(L)'
;DLHTAYRRQRQMCIRDRGPFQGQVSCVHIALGKGVCGEAAEKRETLVIEDVTQHANYISCDSRAMSEIVVPMVLKDQLLGVLDLDSDRVGDYDDLDRLYLERFVAILLKKTNWNFRMFGVVD
;
A
#
# COMPACT_ATOMS: atom_id res chain seq x y z
N ASP A 1 17.61 21.29 -5.24
CA ASP A 1 18.16 20.44 -4.19
C ASP A 1 17.53 19.06 -4.22
N LEU A 2 18.35 18.04 -4.25
CA LEU A 2 17.92 16.64 -4.27
C LEU A 2 17.00 16.29 -3.10
N HIS A 3 17.23 16.82 -1.92
CA HIS A 3 16.39 16.61 -0.74
C HIS A 3 15.01 17.25 -0.91
N THR A 4 14.95 18.43 -1.50
CA THR A 4 13.66 19.11 -1.74
C THR A 4 12.87 18.40 -2.82
N ALA A 5 13.54 17.98 -3.91
CA ALA A 5 12.90 17.20 -4.98
C ALA A 5 12.38 15.85 -4.46
N TYR A 6 13.17 15.17 -3.63
CA TYR A 6 12.80 13.90 -3.02
C TYR A 6 11.62 14.04 -2.05
N ARG A 7 11.59 15.11 -1.25
CA ARG A 7 10.45 15.41 -0.39
C ARG A 7 9.19 15.71 -1.17
N ARG A 8 9.28 16.49 -2.25
CA ARG A 8 8.14 16.77 -3.13
C ARG A 8 7.61 15.50 -3.77
N GLN A 9 8.49 14.65 -4.23
CA GLN A 9 8.10 13.37 -4.82
C GLN A 9 7.38 12.49 -3.79
N ARG A 10 7.79 12.50 -2.53
CA ARG A 10 7.13 11.77 -1.45
C ARG A 10 5.78 12.35 -1.06
N GLN A 11 5.57 13.64 -1.23
CA GLN A 11 4.26 14.26 -1.02
C GLN A 11 3.28 13.89 -2.12
N MET A 12 3.76 13.61 -3.32
CA MET A 12 2.94 13.29 -4.49
C MET A 12 2.74 11.80 -4.69
N CYS A 13 3.64 10.96 -4.19
CA CYS A 13 3.60 9.51 -4.34
C CYS A 13 3.42 8.87 -2.97
N ILE A 14 2.66 7.77 -2.92
CA ILE A 14 2.50 7.02 -1.68
C ILE A 14 3.83 6.51 -1.23
N ARG A 15 4.58 5.99 -2.14
CA ARG A 15 5.87 5.50 -1.88
C ARG A 15 6.60 4.92 -3.02
N ASP A 16 7.88 4.83 -2.78
CA ASP A 16 8.72 3.88 -3.46
C ASP A 16 8.35 2.48 -2.99
N ARG A 17 8.56 1.50 -3.81
CA ARG A 17 8.33 0.11 -3.43
C ARG A 17 9.28 -0.27 -2.29
N GLY A 18 8.72 -0.77 -1.21
CA GLY A 18 9.46 -1.35 -0.10
C GLY A 18 9.78 -2.82 -0.33
N PRO A 19 10.01 -3.60 0.73
CA PRO A 19 10.21 -5.05 0.62
C PRO A 19 9.04 -5.71 -0.10
N PHE A 20 9.34 -6.64 -1.00
CA PHE A 20 8.32 -7.33 -1.77
C PHE A 20 8.73 -8.78 -2.05
N GLN A 21 7.74 -9.58 -2.39
CA GLN A 21 7.93 -10.95 -2.86
C GLN A 21 7.01 -11.19 -4.06
N GLY A 22 7.47 -11.95 -5.03
CA GLY A 22 6.71 -12.27 -6.23
C GLY A 22 7.12 -11.41 -7.42
N GLN A 23 6.15 -11.08 -8.27
CA GLN A 23 6.41 -10.34 -9.50
C GLN A 23 6.75 -8.87 -9.24
N VAL A 24 7.54 -8.30 -10.13
CA VAL A 24 7.86 -6.86 -10.07
C VAL A 24 6.59 -6.04 -10.30
N SER A 25 6.35 -5.13 -9.39
CA SER A 25 5.19 -4.24 -9.42
C SER A 25 5.62 -2.80 -9.69
N CYS A 26 4.64 -1.89 -9.76
CA CYS A 26 4.92 -0.47 -9.93
C CYS A 26 5.80 0.06 -8.81
N VAL A 27 6.75 0.94 -9.15
CA VAL A 27 7.68 1.52 -8.18
C VAL A 27 7.10 2.79 -7.55
N HIS A 28 6.43 3.61 -8.34
CA HIS A 28 5.84 4.87 -7.90
C HIS A 28 4.33 4.88 -8.14
N ILE A 29 3.57 5.11 -7.07
CA ILE A 29 2.11 5.23 -7.15
C ILE A 29 1.71 6.49 -6.38
N ALA A 30 0.95 7.38 -7.02
CA ALA A 30 0.46 8.59 -6.38
C ALA A 30 -0.72 8.29 -5.45
N LEU A 31 -0.90 9.13 -4.43
CA LEU A 31 -2.09 9.07 -3.59
C LEU A 31 -3.36 9.20 -4.44
N GLY A 32 -4.36 8.39 -4.13
CA GLY A 32 -5.62 8.34 -4.85
C GLY A 32 -5.57 7.59 -6.18
N LYS A 33 -4.41 7.10 -6.61
CA LYS A 33 -4.23 6.38 -7.87
C LYS A 33 -4.05 4.89 -7.63
N GLY A 34 -4.82 4.08 -8.36
CA GLY A 34 -4.84 2.64 -8.17
C GLY A 34 -5.40 2.24 -6.81
N VAL A 35 -5.41 0.95 -6.52
CA VAL A 35 -5.94 0.42 -5.24
C VAL A 35 -5.05 0.86 -4.07
N CYS A 36 -3.74 0.76 -4.22
CA CYS A 36 -2.80 1.20 -3.18
C CYS A 36 -2.95 2.69 -2.88
N GLY A 37 -3.04 3.54 -3.92
CA GLY A 37 -3.21 4.98 -3.75
C GLY A 37 -4.53 5.35 -3.11
N GLU A 38 -5.59 4.65 -3.48
CA GLU A 38 -6.92 4.85 -2.92
C GLU A 38 -6.97 4.44 -1.44
N ALA A 39 -6.44 3.27 -1.10
CA ALA A 39 -6.37 2.80 0.29
C ALA A 39 -5.56 3.76 1.17
N ALA A 40 -4.44 4.24 0.66
CA ALA A 40 -3.59 5.19 1.38
C ALA A 40 -4.29 6.54 1.60
N GLU A 41 -4.96 7.07 0.59
CA GLU A 41 -5.68 8.33 0.69
C GLU A 41 -6.85 8.25 1.67
N LYS A 42 -7.63 7.18 1.57
CA LYS A 42 -8.78 6.93 2.45
C LYS A 42 -8.38 6.45 3.84
N ARG A 43 -7.17 5.92 3.99
CA ARG A 43 -6.69 5.26 5.20
C ARG A 43 -7.61 4.12 5.63
N GLU A 44 -8.11 3.38 4.66
CA GLU A 44 -8.99 2.24 4.83
C GLU A 44 -8.49 1.04 4.05
N THR A 45 -8.70 -0.15 4.61
CA THR A 45 -8.41 -1.40 3.90
C THR A 45 -9.38 -1.55 2.73
N LEU A 46 -8.84 -1.85 1.55
CA LEU A 46 -9.63 -2.15 0.37
C LEU A 46 -9.48 -3.64 0.01
N VAL A 47 -10.60 -4.31 -0.16
CA VAL A 47 -10.67 -5.69 -0.67
C VAL A 47 -11.31 -5.63 -2.05
N ILE A 48 -10.53 -5.97 -3.07
CA ILE A 48 -10.96 -5.93 -4.46
C ILE A 48 -11.16 -7.36 -4.95
N GLU A 49 -12.42 -7.73 -5.12
CA GLU A 49 -12.80 -9.07 -5.56
C GLU A 49 -12.31 -9.36 -6.98
N ASP A 50 -12.49 -8.40 -7.89
CA ASP A 50 -12.08 -8.50 -9.28
C ASP A 50 -11.50 -7.16 -9.72
N VAL A 51 -10.20 -7.12 -9.97
CA VAL A 51 -9.50 -5.89 -10.35
C VAL A 51 -9.97 -5.33 -11.68
N THR A 52 -10.52 -6.17 -12.57
CA THR A 52 -11.02 -5.73 -13.86
C THR A 52 -12.30 -4.89 -13.72
N GLN A 53 -12.98 -4.99 -12.60
CA GLN A 53 -14.20 -4.24 -12.28
C GLN A 53 -13.93 -2.98 -11.44
N HIS A 54 -12.69 -2.77 -11.03
CA HIS A 54 -12.34 -1.60 -10.21
C HIS A 54 -11.95 -0.43 -11.10
N ALA A 55 -12.73 0.66 -11.06
CA ALA A 55 -12.58 1.79 -11.98
C ALA A 55 -11.23 2.51 -11.86
N ASN A 56 -10.63 2.53 -10.68
CA ASN A 56 -9.36 3.20 -10.39
C ASN A 56 -8.19 2.21 -10.33
N TYR A 57 -8.24 1.14 -11.13
CA TYR A 57 -7.20 0.13 -11.11
C TYR A 57 -5.99 0.52 -11.97
N ILE A 58 -4.78 0.31 -11.42
CA ILE A 58 -3.53 0.39 -12.17
C ILE A 58 -2.97 -1.02 -12.27
N SER A 59 -2.82 -1.52 -13.49
CA SER A 59 -2.26 -2.85 -13.72
C SER A 59 -0.74 -2.82 -13.59
N CYS A 60 -0.25 -3.08 -12.38
CA CYS A 60 1.18 -3.21 -12.11
C CYS A 60 1.68 -4.64 -12.31
N ASP A 61 0.80 -5.62 -12.11
CA ASP A 61 1.02 -7.03 -12.42
C ASP A 61 -0.16 -7.52 -13.26
N SER A 62 0.13 -7.88 -14.52
CA SER A 62 -0.91 -8.31 -15.47
C SER A 62 -1.60 -9.62 -15.06
N ARG A 63 -1.05 -10.36 -14.11
CA ARG A 63 -1.62 -11.62 -13.63
C ARG A 63 -2.54 -11.42 -12.42
N ALA A 64 -2.50 -10.27 -11.79
CA ALA A 64 -3.34 -9.98 -10.63
C ALA A 64 -4.82 -9.95 -11.04
N MET A 65 -5.66 -10.69 -10.32
CA MET A 65 -7.11 -10.75 -10.51
C MET A 65 -7.87 -10.24 -9.30
N SER A 66 -7.35 -10.42 -8.11
CA SER A 66 -7.90 -9.85 -6.87
C SER A 66 -6.78 -9.25 -6.04
N GLU A 67 -7.13 -8.35 -5.11
CA GLU A 67 -6.16 -7.60 -4.35
C GLU A 67 -6.73 -7.21 -2.99
N ILE A 68 -5.87 -7.17 -1.99
CA ILE A 68 -6.18 -6.56 -0.70
C ILE A 68 -5.05 -5.60 -0.32
N VAL A 69 -5.41 -4.39 0.07
CA VAL A 69 -4.46 -3.36 0.48
C VAL A 69 -4.84 -2.86 1.87
N VAL A 70 -3.89 -2.96 2.80
CA VAL A 70 -4.06 -2.51 4.18
C VAL A 70 -3.15 -1.31 4.42
N PRO A 71 -3.69 -0.12 4.72
CA PRO A 71 -2.86 1.03 5.04
C PRO A 71 -2.16 0.84 6.39
N MET A 72 -0.92 1.31 6.46
CA MET A 72 -0.09 1.24 7.65
C MET A 72 0.00 2.64 8.26
N VAL A 73 -0.82 2.88 9.28
CA VAL A 73 -0.91 4.19 9.95
C VAL A 73 -0.45 4.05 11.39
N LEU A 74 0.54 4.85 11.77
CA LEU A 74 1.07 4.89 13.13
C LEU A 74 1.05 6.33 13.64
N LYS A 75 0.35 6.57 14.76
CA LYS A 75 0.24 7.91 15.37
C LYS A 75 -0.19 8.97 14.34
N ASP A 76 -1.27 8.68 13.62
CA ASP A 76 -1.84 9.52 12.56
C ASP A 76 -0.94 9.74 11.35
N GLN A 77 0.19 9.05 11.28
CA GLN A 77 1.10 9.13 10.15
C GLN A 77 0.97 7.91 9.25
N LEU A 78 0.73 8.13 7.97
CA LEU A 78 0.72 7.08 6.97
C LEU A 78 2.17 6.70 6.64
N LEU A 79 2.55 5.48 6.98
CA LEU A 79 3.89 4.95 6.71
C LEU A 79 3.96 4.23 5.37
N GLY A 80 2.86 3.65 4.93
CA GLY A 80 2.81 2.90 3.70
C GLY A 80 1.55 2.04 3.60
N VAL A 81 1.59 1.06 2.74
CA VAL A 81 0.53 0.07 2.59
C VAL A 81 1.13 -1.33 2.52
N LEU A 82 0.38 -2.31 3.02
CA LEU A 82 0.62 -3.72 2.76
C LEU A 82 -0.30 -4.14 1.63
N ASP A 83 0.29 -4.59 0.53
CA ASP A 83 -0.42 -4.92 -0.71
C ASP A 83 -0.20 -6.38 -1.05
N LEU A 84 -1.28 -7.13 -1.18
CA LEU A 84 -1.26 -8.53 -1.60
C LEU A 84 -2.13 -8.71 -2.83
N ASP A 85 -1.57 -9.38 -3.85
CA ASP A 85 -2.27 -9.71 -5.08
C ASP A 85 -2.44 -11.22 -5.21
N SER A 86 -3.51 -11.64 -5.85
CA SER A 86 -3.77 -13.03 -6.23
C SER A 86 -4.12 -13.11 -7.72
N ASP A 87 -3.73 -14.21 -8.33
CA ASP A 87 -4.07 -14.53 -9.72
C ASP A 87 -5.48 -15.14 -9.87
N ARG A 88 -6.27 -15.12 -8.80
CA ARG A 88 -7.64 -15.62 -8.79
C ARG A 88 -8.61 -14.54 -8.34
N VAL A 89 -9.78 -14.51 -8.95
CA VAL A 89 -10.87 -13.62 -8.55
C VAL A 89 -11.40 -14.05 -7.18
N GLY A 90 -11.69 -13.09 -6.30
CA GLY A 90 -12.35 -13.35 -5.03
C GLY A 90 -11.51 -14.08 -3.99
N ASP A 91 -10.19 -13.99 -4.07
CA ASP A 91 -9.30 -14.76 -3.19
C ASP A 91 -9.18 -14.17 -1.79
N TYR A 92 -9.62 -12.93 -1.58
CA TYR A 92 -9.60 -12.25 -0.29
C TYR A 92 -11.00 -11.93 0.19
N ASP A 93 -11.26 -12.14 1.49
CA ASP A 93 -12.56 -11.90 2.12
C ASP A 93 -12.42 -11.05 3.40
N ASP A 94 -13.52 -10.91 4.14
CA ASP A 94 -13.54 -10.14 5.39
C ASP A 94 -12.65 -10.75 6.49
N LEU A 95 -12.46 -12.06 6.45
CA LEU A 95 -11.57 -12.74 7.40
C LEU A 95 -10.11 -12.38 7.12
N ASP A 96 -9.72 -12.34 5.84
CA ASP A 96 -8.39 -11.88 5.45
C ASP A 96 -8.17 -10.43 5.87
N ARG A 97 -9.17 -9.57 5.66
CA ARG A 97 -9.12 -8.18 6.13
C ARG A 97 -8.83 -8.12 7.62
N LEU A 98 -9.58 -8.85 8.43
CA LEU A 98 -9.45 -8.85 9.89
C LEU A 98 -8.04 -9.27 10.32
N TYR A 99 -7.55 -10.38 9.78
CA TYR A 99 -6.23 -10.90 10.18
C TYR A 99 -5.08 -10.05 9.65
N LEU A 100 -5.19 -9.50 8.44
CA LEU A 100 -4.15 -8.63 7.89
C LEU A 100 -4.10 -7.28 8.61
N GLU A 101 -5.23 -6.73 8.99
CA GLU A 101 -5.26 -5.54 9.83
C GLU A 101 -4.61 -5.78 11.19
N ARG A 102 -4.85 -6.94 11.81
CA ARG A 102 -4.18 -7.34 13.05
C ARG A 102 -2.69 -7.55 12.84
N PHE A 103 -2.30 -8.16 11.74
CA PHE A 103 -0.89 -8.35 11.38
C PHE A 103 -0.19 -7.00 11.26
N VAL A 104 -0.79 -6.05 10.53
CA VAL A 104 -0.26 -4.69 10.39
C VAL A 104 -0.14 -4.00 11.75
N ALA A 105 -1.14 -4.12 12.61
CA ALA A 105 -1.11 -3.52 13.94
C ALA A 105 0.06 -4.06 14.78
N ILE A 106 0.31 -5.38 14.73
CA ILE A 106 1.42 -6.01 15.42
C ILE A 106 2.75 -5.56 14.81
N LEU A 107 2.85 -5.54 13.49
CA LEU A 107 4.04 -5.09 12.78
C LEU A 107 4.41 -3.66 13.16
N LEU A 108 3.43 -2.77 13.20
CA LEU A 108 3.63 -1.37 13.58
C LEU A 108 4.08 -1.23 15.04
N LYS A 109 3.52 -2.03 15.93
CA LYS A 109 3.84 -1.99 17.37
C LYS A 109 5.21 -2.58 17.69
N LYS A 110 5.60 -3.66 16.99
CA LYS A 110 6.80 -4.43 17.31
C LYS A 110 8.05 -4.00 16.55
N THR A 111 7.90 -3.15 15.55
CA THR A 111 9.01 -2.70 14.72
C THR A 111 9.40 -1.27 15.10
N ASN A 112 10.70 -1.04 15.17
CA ASN A 112 11.22 0.32 15.33
C ASN A 112 11.24 0.98 13.94
N TRP A 113 10.29 1.89 13.70
CA TRP A 113 10.17 2.59 12.43
C TRP A 113 11.15 3.76 12.39
N ASN A 114 12.22 3.60 11.63
CA ASN A 114 13.16 4.67 11.37
C ASN A 114 12.57 5.61 10.31
N PHE A 115 12.02 6.71 10.76
CA PHE A 115 11.31 7.66 9.89
C PHE A 115 12.21 8.33 8.84
N ARG A 116 13.54 8.23 8.94
CA ARG A 116 14.43 8.68 7.87
C ARG A 116 14.17 7.93 6.56
N MET A 117 13.80 6.65 6.63
CA MET A 117 13.40 5.87 5.45
C MET A 117 12.19 6.48 4.77
N PHE A 118 11.30 7.11 5.53
CA PHE A 118 10.07 7.68 5.03
C PHE A 118 10.14 9.18 4.83
N GLY A 119 11.34 9.77 4.98
CA GLY A 119 11.56 11.19 4.80
C GLY A 119 11.01 12.08 5.92
N VAL A 120 10.64 11.49 7.04
CA VAL A 120 10.28 12.23 8.23
C VAL A 120 11.52 12.39 9.08
N VAL A 121 11.82 13.61 9.44
CA VAL A 121 12.96 13.94 10.32
C VAL A 121 12.39 14.35 11.66
N ASP A 122 12.93 13.76 12.70
CA ASP A 122 12.57 14.11 14.07
C ASP A 122 12.89 15.58 14.37
#